data_3eed13eb0221e49d8ef73687c20fa710
#
_entry.id   3eed13eb0221e49d8ef73687c20fa710
#
_cell.length_a   1.000
_cell.length_b   1.000
_cell.length_c   1.000
_cell.angle_alpha   90.00
_cell.angle_beta   90.00
_cell.angle_gamma   90.00
#
_symmetry.space_group_name_H-M   'P 1'
#
loop_
_entity.id
_entity.type
_entity.pdbx_description
1 polymer ?
#
loop_
_entity_poly.entity_id
_entity_poly.type
_entity_poly.pdbx_seq_one_letter_code
_entity_poly.pdbx_strand_id
1 'polypeptide(L)'
;MKNVRSSRWKALAGAVVLPFVLAGAPSHAQDKTVTIGYQTIVGPFPAAIADGSFEKATGYKISWRQFTSAGDISAAFASGDVPIGVLGSTGIAAATSNGVDVELFWVLDNIGKSEQLVARNGSGINKPQDLVGKKVAVPFVSTSHFHLLIALEKIWHIPPSKVQILNMKPPEIVAAWSRGDIDAAYVWPPALTTILKTGKTIITSEEVGEKSVPTFDGIIADKKWAAAHNDFMIAFTKVLAKAYADYNANKAKWTATSPEVKAMAKLVGGEPADDADALKLLSYPDAKEQASPEWLGGKSSKAVRALTESADFLKSQHQINKILPDYSSYVTAKYAQDAEK
;
A
#
# COMPACT_ATOMS: atom_id res chain seq x y z
N MET A 1 -57.43 -18.96 78.75
CA MET A 1 -58.46 -19.94 78.36
C MET A 1 -58.42 -20.22 76.90
N LYS A 2 -58.52 -21.46 76.55
CA LYS A 2 -58.69 -22.11 75.23
C LYS A 2 -57.43 -22.44 74.41
N ASN A 3 -57.08 -23.71 74.52
CA ASN A 3 -56.28 -24.54 73.64
C ASN A 3 -56.79 -24.55 72.22
N VAL A 4 -55.90 -24.60 71.24
CA VAL A 4 -56.16 -25.34 69.98
C VAL A 4 -54.90 -26.07 69.51
N ARG A 5 -55.14 -27.28 69.13
CA ARG A 5 -54.24 -28.39 68.81
C ARG A 5 -53.38 -28.21 67.60
N SER A 6 -52.15 -28.74 67.69
CA SER A 6 -51.22 -29.07 66.60
C SER A 6 -51.81 -30.07 65.60
N SER A 7 -51.64 -29.85 64.33
CA SER A 7 -51.76 -30.83 63.26
C SER A 7 -50.41 -30.87 62.46
N ARG A 8 -49.73 -32.01 62.62
CA ARG A 8 -48.51 -32.34 61.87
C ARG A 8 -48.92 -32.85 60.50
N TRP A 9 -48.58 -32.13 59.45
CA TRP A 9 -48.56 -32.70 58.10
C TRP A 9 -47.13 -32.96 57.66
N LYS A 10 -46.86 -34.26 57.38
CA LYS A 10 -45.63 -34.68 56.72
C LYS A 10 -45.74 -34.34 55.21
N ALA A 11 -44.90 -33.47 54.72
CA ALA A 11 -44.73 -33.25 53.29
C ALA A 11 -43.61 -34.17 52.79
N LEU A 12 -43.95 -35.06 51.88
CA LEU A 12 -42.96 -35.80 51.06
C LEU A 12 -42.27 -34.82 50.09
N ALA A 13 -40.95 -34.73 50.21
CA ALA A 13 -40.13 -34.03 49.24
C ALA A 13 -39.86 -34.94 48.03
N GLY A 14 -40.59 -34.78 46.98
CA GLY A 14 -40.26 -35.36 45.65
C GLY A 14 -39.18 -34.51 44.96
N ALA A 15 -37.99 -35.10 44.82
CA ALA A 15 -36.90 -34.47 44.05
C ALA A 15 -37.23 -34.59 42.55
N VAL A 16 -37.63 -33.48 41.93
CA VAL A 16 -37.75 -33.37 40.49
C VAL A 16 -36.36 -33.04 39.96
N VAL A 17 -35.69 -34.03 39.37
CA VAL A 17 -34.46 -33.84 38.58
C VAL A 17 -34.87 -33.30 37.22
N LEU A 18 -34.74 -32.00 37.01
CA LEU A 18 -34.84 -31.37 35.69
C LEU A 18 -33.55 -31.67 34.91
N PRO A 19 -33.61 -32.24 33.69
CA PRO A 19 -32.45 -32.35 32.86
C PRO A 19 -32.05 -30.92 32.38
N PHE A 20 -30.84 -30.51 32.77
CA PHE A 20 -30.20 -29.29 32.23
C PHE A 20 -29.83 -29.60 30.79
N VAL A 21 -30.69 -29.21 29.84
CA VAL A 21 -30.35 -29.16 28.42
C VAL A 21 -29.39 -28.00 28.27
N LEU A 22 -28.09 -28.29 28.13
CA LEU A 22 -27.10 -27.36 27.65
C LEU A 22 -27.50 -27.02 26.21
N ALA A 23 -28.32 -25.98 26.03
CA ALA A 23 -28.48 -25.32 24.76
C ALA A 23 -27.12 -24.72 24.43
N GLY A 24 -26.38 -25.39 23.54
CA GLY A 24 -25.19 -24.80 22.94
C GLY A 24 -25.58 -23.44 22.35
N ALA A 25 -25.01 -22.37 22.91
CA ALA A 25 -25.16 -21.05 22.29
C ALA A 25 -24.73 -21.17 20.81
N PRO A 26 -25.52 -20.65 19.87
CA PRO A 26 -25.07 -20.61 18.49
C PRO A 26 -23.74 -19.85 18.48
N SER A 27 -22.67 -20.54 18.08
CA SER A 27 -21.43 -19.90 17.70
C SER A 27 -21.80 -18.93 16.58
N HIS A 28 -21.96 -17.65 16.88
CA HIS A 28 -21.99 -16.65 15.85
C HIS A 28 -20.66 -16.80 15.10
N ALA A 29 -20.71 -17.45 13.94
CA ALA A 29 -19.62 -17.35 13.00
C ALA A 29 -19.45 -15.85 12.76
N GLN A 30 -18.36 -15.28 13.30
CA GLN A 30 -18.02 -13.88 13.12
C GLN A 30 -18.00 -13.66 11.61
N ASP A 31 -18.81 -12.76 11.10
CA ASP A 31 -18.86 -12.47 9.67
C ASP A 31 -17.43 -12.13 9.22
N LYS A 32 -16.84 -13.05 8.45
CA LYS A 32 -15.46 -12.91 7.96
C LYS A 32 -15.44 -11.84 6.87
N THR A 33 -15.48 -10.58 7.28
CA THR A 33 -15.44 -9.42 6.39
C THR A 33 -14.24 -8.54 6.72
N VAL A 34 -13.61 -7.95 5.70
CA VAL A 34 -12.52 -7.00 5.88
C VAL A 34 -12.54 -5.98 4.75
N THR A 35 -12.22 -4.72 5.05
CA THR A 35 -11.97 -3.68 4.03
C THR A 35 -10.48 -3.55 3.82
N ILE A 36 -10.02 -3.64 2.56
CA ILE A 36 -8.62 -3.47 2.18
C ILE A 36 -8.51 -2.26 1.25
N GLY A 37 -7.66 -1.30 1.65
CA GLY A 37 -7.39 -0.12 0.85
C GLY A 37 -6.29 -0.35 -0.18
N TYR A 38 -6.46 0.15 -1.41
CA TYR A 38 -5.40 0.09 -2.40
C TYR A 38 -5.32 1.38 -3.22
N GLN A 39 -4.17 1.65 -3.80
CA GLN A 39 -3.97 2.71 -4.76
C GLN A 39 -3.92 2.13 -6.17
N THR A 40 -4.12 2.97 -7.18
CA THR A 40 -4.01 2.57 -8.58
C THR A 40 -2.54 2.31 -8.90
N ILE A 41 -2.17 1.03 -8.96
CA ILE A 41 -0.85 0.52 -9.33
C ILE A 41 -1.01 -0.66 -10.27
N VAL A 42 0.01 -0.96 -11.07
CA VAL A 42 0.06 -2.17 -11.92
C VAL A 42 0.91 -3.24 -11.24
N GLY A 43 0.57 -4.51 -11.40
CA GLY A 43 1.34 -5.58 -10.79
C GLY A 43 0.60 -6.90 -10.62
N PRO A 44 1.27 -7.94 -10.09
CA PRO A 44 0.63 -9.22 -9.75
C PRO A 44 -0.46 -9.09 -8.68
N PHE A 45 -0.32 -8.13 -7.75
CA PHE A 45 -1.31 -7.88 -6.70
C PHE A 45 -2.68 -7.48 -7.24
N PRO A 46 -2.85 -6.40 -8.06
CA PRO A 46 -4.15 -6.07 -8.62
C PRO A 46 -4.70 -7.13 -9.57
N ALA A 47 -3.86 -7.93 -10.23
CA ALA A 47 -4.33 -9.08 -11.00
C ALA A 47 -4.96 -10.16 -10.11
N ALA A 48 -4.36 -10.46 -8.95
CA ALA A 48 -4.91 -11.39 -7.96
C ALA A 48 -6.17 -10.86 -7.25
N ILE A 49 -6.33 -9.54 -7.12
CA ILE A 49 -7.60 -8.93 -6.71
C ILE A 49 -8.68 -9.23 -7.76
N ALA A 50 -8.36 -8.97 -9.03
CA ALA A 50 -9.33 -9.06 -10.12
C ALA A 50 -9.85 -10.49 -10.38
N ASP A 51 -9.06 -11.53 -10.04
CA ASP A 51 -9.45 -12.93 -10.21
C ASP A 51 -10.11 -13.55 -8.95
N GLY A 52 -10.19 -12.80 -7.84
CA GLY A 52 -10.79 -13.22 -6.58
C GLY A 52 -9.96 -14.26 -5.81
N SER A 53 -8.66 -14.34 -6.06
CA SER A 53 -7.76 -15.31 -5.40
C SER A 53 -7.69 -15.09 -3.89
N PHE A 54 -7.75 -13.86 -3.43
CA PHE A 54 -7.68 -13.51 -2.00
C PHE A 54 -8.91 -14.01 -1.24
N GLU A 55 -10.12 -13.76 -1.75
CA GLU A 55 -11.37 -14.22 -1.14
C GLU A 55 -11.44 -15.75 -1.09
N LYS A 56 -11.03 -16.42 -2.18
CA LYS A 56 -10.99 -17.88 -2.26
C LYS A 56 -10.03 -18.50 -1.22
N ALA A 57 -8.86 -17.89 -1.03
CA ALA A 57 -7.85 -18.43 -0.12
C ALA A 57 -8.14 -18.13 1.35
N THR A 58 -8.63 -16.92 1.65
CA THR A 58 -8.85 -16.48 3.03
C THR A 58 -10.21 -16.91 3.58
N GLY A 59 -11.19 -17.16 2.71
CA GLY A 59 -12.59 -17.38 3.09
C GLY A 59 -13.25 -16.13 3.68
N TYR A 60 -12.68 -14.93 3.46
CA TYR A 60 -13.26 -13.65 3.85
C TYR A 60 -13.98 -13.03 2.65
N LYS A 61 -15.03 -12.27 2.94
CA LYS A 61 -15.57 -11.28 2.01
C LYS A 61 -14.70 -10.03 2.12
N ILE A 62 -13.96 -9.71 1.06
CA ILE A 62 -13.07 -8.55 1.03
C ILE A 62 -13.76 -7.39 0.32
N SER A 63 -13.82 -6.23 0.98
CA SER A 63 -14.26 -4.97 0.37
C SER A 63 -13.02 -4.20 -0.09
N TRP A 64 -12.72 -4.26 -1.37
CA TRP A 64 -11.61 -3.52 -1.97
C TRP A 64 -11.99 -2.05 -2.14
N ARG A 65 -11.27 -1.16 -1.45
CA ARG A 65 -11.52 0.29 -1.51
C ARG A 65 -10.34 1.01 -2.15
N GLN A 66 -10.58 1.64 -3.28
CA GLN A 66 -9.57 2.42 -3.97
C GLN A 66 -9.40 3.80 -3.35
N PHE A 67 -8.14 4.24 -3.19
CA PHE A 67 -7.75 5.56 -2.72
C PHE A 67 -6.86 6.24 -3.75
N THR A 68 -6.91 7.56 -3.81
CA THR A 68 -6.16 8.36 -4.79
C THR A 68 -4.93 9.05 -4.22
N SER A 69 -4.73 8.98 -2.89
CA SER A 69 -3.56 9.56 -2.23
C SER A 69 -3.17 8.81 -0.96
N ALA A 70 -1.90 8.94 -0.56
CA ALA A 70 -1.39 8.42 0.71
C ALA A 70 -2.09 9.04 1.92
N GLY A 71 -2.49 10.32 1.86
CA GLY A 71 -3.20 10.99 2.94
C GLY A 71 -4.58 10.40 3.19
N ASP A 72 -5.34 10.10 2.12
CA ASP A 72 -6.69 9.55 2.23
C ASP A 72 -6.66 8.14 2.87
N ILE A 73 -5.72 7.29 2.46
CA ILE A 73 -5.62 5.93 3.01
C ILE A 73 -5.06 5.94 4.45
N SER A 74 -4.13 6.84 4.77
CA SER A 74 -3.63 7.02 6.15
C SER A 74 -4.74 7.48 7.10
N ALA A 75 -5.65 8.35 6.65
CA ALA A 75 -6.81 8.76 7.41
C ALA A 75 -7.77 7.58 7.66
N ALA A 76 -7.97 6.71 6.66
CA ALA A 76 -8.79 5.51 6.79
C ALA A 76 -8.19 4.47 7.78
N PHE A 77 -6.86 4.35 7.86
CA PHE A 77 -6.19 3.60 8.91
C PHE A 77 -6.42 4.21 10.29
N ALA A 78 -6.24 5.53 10.42
CA ALA A 78 -6.38 6.23 11.68
C ALA A 78 -7.81 6.16 12.24
N SER A 79 -8.85 6.09 11.39
CA SER A 79 -10.24 5.89 11.80
C SER A 79 -10.57 4.43 12.12
N GLY A 80 -9.72 3.47 11.76
CA GLY A 80 -9.98 2.03 11.90
C GLY A 80 -10.88 1.44 10.79
N ASP A 81 -11.23 2.22 9.76
CA ASP A 81 -12.07 1.76 8.65
C ASP A 81 -11.38 0.75 7.74
N VAL A 82 -10.05 0.81 7.69
CA VAL A 82 -9.20 -0.01 6.81
C VAL A 82 -8.05 -0.61 7.61
N PRO A 83 -8.12 -1.89 7.97
CA PRO A 83 -7.03 -2.54 8.73
C PRO A 83 -5.86 -3.00 7.85
N ILE A 84 -6.02 -3.07 6.54
CA ILE A 84 -4.95 -3.44 5.59
C ILE A 84 -4.98 -2.48 4.42
N GLY A 85 -3.81 -2.04 3.94
CA GLY A 85 -3.78 -1.15 2.78
C GLY A 85 -2.41 -0.97 2.16
N VAL A 86 -2.41 -0.35 0.99
CA VAL A 86 -1.22 -0.13 0.15
C VAL A 86 -0.77 1.33 0.26
N LEU A 87 0.49 1.53 0.57
CA LEU A 87 1.15 2.84 0.57
C LEU A 87 2.56 2.73 -0.03
N GLY A 88 3.00 3.78 -0.70
CA GLY A 88 4.42 3.94 -1.01
C GLY A 88 5.26 4.15 0.27
N SER A 89 6.55 3.83 0.22
CA SER A 89 7.46 3.88 1.36
C SER A 89 7.43 5.22 2.11
N THR A 90 7.35 6.34 1.40
CA THR A 90 7.21 7.67 1.98
C THR A 90 5.89 7.85 2.76
N GLY A 91 4.78 7.32 2.22
CA GLY A 91 3.48 7.31 2.89
C GLY A 91 3.47 6.45 4.15
N ILE A 92 4.15 5.29 4.13
CA ILE A 92 4.32 4.41 5.29
C ILE A 92 5.12 5.13 6.38
N ALA A 93 6.22 5.79 6.01
CA ALA A 93 7.03 6.58 6.95
C ALA A 93 6.22 7.72 7.58
N ALA A 94 5.37 8.40 6.80
CA ALA A 94 4.48 9.44 7.32
C ALA A 94 3.44 8.88 8.30
N ALA A 95 2.75 7.80 7.94
CA ALA A 95 1.73 7.17 8.76
C ALA A 95 2.30 6.72 10.12
N THR A 96 3.41 6.00 10.11
CA THR A 96 4.08 5.51 11.32
C THR A 96 4.60 6.64 12.20
N SER A 97 5.21 7.67 11.60
CA SER A 97 5.69 8.87 12.31
C SER A 97 4.56 9.66 12.98
N ASN A 98 3.37 9.63 12.40
CA ASN A 98 2.16 10.25 12.95
C ASN A 98 1.42 9.34 13.96
N GLY A 99 1.99 8.17 14.29
CA GLY A 99 1.50 7.29 15.34
C GLY A 99 0.48 6.25 14.91
N VAL A 100 0.33 6.00 13.61
CA VAL A 100 -0.49 4.87 13.11
C VAL A 100 0.27 3.58 13.41
N ASP A 101 -0.34 2.67 14.19
CA ASP A 101 0.32 1.44 14.66
C ASP A 101 0.14 0.30 13.66
N VAL A 102 0.92 0.35 12.59
CA VAL A 102 0.89 -0.59 11.48
C VAL A 102 2.22 -1.33 11.34
N GLU A 103 2.19 -2.41 10.58
CA GLU A 103 3.40 -3.13 10.15
C GLU A 103 3.38 -3.33 8.63
N LEU A 104 4.50 -3.03 7.97
CA LEU A 104 4.77 -3.40 6.59
C LEU A 104 5.11 -4.89 6.56
N PHE A 105 4.33 -5.68 5.83
CA PHE A 105 4.49 -7.13 5.78
C PHE A 105 4.75 -7.69 4.36
N TRP A 106 4.58 -6.87 3.33
CA TRP A 106 4.90 -7.24 1.94
C TRP A 106 5.29 -6.00 1.13
N VAL A 107 6.39 -6.08 0.40
CA VAL A 107 6.78 -5.10 -0.61
C VAL A 107 6.15 -5.51 -1.93
N LEU A 108 5.28 -4.66 -2.47
CA LEU A 108 4.58 -4.95 -3.73
C LEU A 108 5.53 -4.87 -4.92
N ASP A 109 6.38 -3.85 -4.92
CA ASP A 109 7.35 -3.63 -5.98
C ASP A 109 8.48 -2.71 -5.53
N ASN A 110 9.59 -2.78 -6.26
CA ASN A 110 10.57 -1.71 -6.32
C ASN A 110 10.17 -0.82 -7.51
N ILE A 111 9.87 0.43 -7.22
CA ILE A 111 9.25 1.37 -8.17
C ILE A 111 10.11 1.58 -9.42
N GLY A 112 11.43 1.69 -9.27
CA GLY A 112 12.35 1.76 -10.41
C GLY A 112 11.99 2.84 -11.42
N LYS A 113 11.72 2.45 -12.66
CA LYS A 113 11.36 3.36 -13.76
C LYS A 113 9.87 3.69 -13.83
N SER A 114 9.06 3.11 -12.96
CA SER A 114 7.60 3.31 -12.98
C SER A 114 7.15 4.68 -12.49
N GLU A 115 8.01 5.42 -11.80
CA GLU A 115 7.79 6.83 -11.49
C GLU A 115 8.80 7.70 -12.23
N GLN A 116 8.32 8.77 -12.88
CA GLN A 116 9.16 9.65 -13.69
C GLN A 116 8.74 11.11 -13.56
N LEU A 117 9.73 12.00 -13.55
CA LEU A 117 9.52 13.41 -13.83
C LEU A 117 9.49 13.60 -15.34
N VAL A 118 8.36 14.07 -15.84
CA VAL A 118 8.11 14.29 -17.27
C VAL A 118 7.89 15.77 -17.53
N ALA A 119 8.61 16.33 -18.50
CA ALA A 119 8.36 17.68 -19.03
C ALA A 119 7.35 17.63 -20.18
N ARG A 120 6.36 18.53 -20.16
CA ARG A 120 5.38 18.65 -21.24
C ARG A 120 6.04 19.24 -22.49
N ASN A 121 5.73 18.66 -23.65
CA ASN A 121 6.21 19.20 -24.92
C ASN A 121 5.77 20.66 -25.07
N GLY A 122 6.69 21.52 -25.46
CA GLY A 122 6.45 22.97 -25.60
C GLY A 122 6.49 23.77 -24.29
N SER A 123 6.77 23.14 -23.12
CA SER A 123 6.95 23.85 -21.83
C SER A 123 8.24 24.68 -21.75
N GLY A 124 9.16 24.47 -22.67
CA GLY A 124 10.49 25.09 -22.65
C GLY A 124 11.48 24.41 -21.69
N ILE A 125 11.15 23.26 -21.16
CA ILE A 125 12.02 22.46 -20.29
C ILE A 125 12.80 21.47 -21.17
N ASN A 126 14.11 21.71 -21.34
CA ASN A 126 15.02 20.86 -22.11
C ASN A 126 16.10 20.22 -21.25
N LYS A 127 16.39 20.80 -20.11
CA LYS A 127 17.35 20.32 -19.07
C LYS A 127 16.84 20.66 -17.69
N PRO A 128 17.35 20.01 -16.63
CA PRO A 128 16.86 20.22 -15.25
C PRO A 128 16.82 21.69 -14.80
N GLN A 129 17.80 22.52 -15.20
CA GLN A 129 17.87 23.93 -14.83
C GLN A 129 16.68 24.76 -15.35
N ASP A 130 16.02 24.30 -16.42
CA ASP A 130 14.86 24.97 -17.00
C ASP A 130 13.59 24.79 -16.13
N LEU A 131 13.64 23.93 -15.07
CA LEU A 131 12.58 23.78 -14.07
C LEU A 131 12.39 25.04 -13.20
N VAL A 132 13.39 25.92 -13.12
CA VAL A 132 13.29 27.17 -12.35
C VAL A 132 12.12 28.01 -12.87
N GLY A 133 11.21 28.39 -11.96
CA GLY A 133 10.00 29.15 -12.27
C GLY A 133 8.85 28.34 -12.91
N LYS A 134 9.06 27.07 -13.21
CA LYS A 134 8.05 26.20 -13.83
C LYS A 134 7.09 25.59 -12.81
N LYS A 135 5.88 25.26 -13.28
CA LYS A 135 4.85 24.56 -12.53
C LYS A 135 5.05 23.05 -12.64
N VAL A 136 5.46 22.43 -11.56
CA VAL A 136 5.69 20.98 -11.47
C VAL A 136 4.65 20.36 -10.54
N ALA A 137 3.77 19.52 -11.08
CA ALA A 137 2.75 18.83 -10.29
C ALA A 137 3.28 17.50 -9.76
N VAL A 138 2.96 17.19 -8.50
CA VAL A 138 3.30 15.93 -7.84
C VAL A 138 2.33 15.67 -6.68
N PRO A 139 1.92 14.43 -6.42
CA PRO A 139 1.14 14.12 -5.21
C PRO A 139 2.02 14.24 -3.97
N PHE A 140 1.66 15.08 -3.00
CA PHE A 140 2.46 15.26 -1.78
C PHE A 140 2.43 14.02 -0.89
N VAL A 141 3.49 13.84 -0.09
CA VAL A 141 3.70 12.67 0.80
C VAL A 141 3.82 11.36 0.02
N SER A 142 4.09 11.42 -1.30
CA SER A 142 4.36 10.27 -2.15
C SER A 142 5.85 10.03 -2.35
N THR A 143 6.19 8.86 -2.86
CA THR A 143 7.52 8.48 -3.34
C THR A 143 8.00 9.41 -4.45
N SER A 144 7.12 9.78 -5.38
CA SER A 144 7.40 10.78 -6.44
C SER A 144 7.75 12.15 -5.87
N HIS A 145 7.08 12.61 -4.80
CA HIS A 145 7.41 13.89 -4.13
C HIS A 145 8.78 13.84 -3.48
N PHE A 146 9.07 12.74 -2.78
CA PHE A 146 10.38 12.50 -2.18
C PHE A 146 11.48 12.55 -3.25
N HIS A 147 11.34 11.81 -4.34
CA HIS A 147 12.33 11.75 -5.40
C HIS A 147 12.43 13.07 -6.20
N LEU A 148 11.33 13.82 -6.39
CA LEU A 148 11.39 15.16 -7.00
C LEU A 148 12.31 16.09 -6.20
N LEU A 149 12.17 16.12 -4.87
CA LEU A 149 12.96 17.03 -4.06
C LEU A 149 14.40 16.57 -3.91
N ILE A 150 14.65 15.25 -3.84
CA ILE A 150 16.01 14.71 -3.94
C ILE A 150 16.68 15.09 -5.25
N ALA A 151 15.96 14.94 -6.37
CA ALA A 151 16.48 15.33 -7.69
C ALA A 151 16.83 16.82 -7.74
N LEU A 152 15.93 17.68 -7.27
CA LEU A 152 16.16 19.12 -7.22
C LEU A 152 17.35 19.49 -6.33
N GLU A 153 17.35 19.06 -5.06
CA GLU A 153 18.33 19.50 -4.05
C GLU A 153 19.68 18.79 -4.18
N LYS A 154 19.68 17.45 -4.30
CA LYS A 154 20.91 16.64 -4.19
C LYS A 154 21.57 16.38 -5.55
N ILE A 155 20.79 16.25 -6.62
CA ILE A 155 21.34 15.89 -7.93
C ILE A 155 21.60 17.15 -8.76
N TRP A 156 20.65 18.09 -8.79
CA TRP A 156 20.73 19.26 -9.67
C TRP A 156 21.11 20.56 -8.95
N HIS A 157 21.15 20.56 -7.61
CA HIS A 157 21.44 21.72 -6.77
C HIS A 157 20.51 22.93 -7.08
N ILE A 158 19.24 22.63 -7.36
CA ILE A 158 18.18 23.61 -7.58
C ILE A 158 17.37 23.72 -6.28
N PRO A 159 17.33 24.91 -5.63
CA PRO A 159 16.47 25.08 -4.46
C PRO A 159 14.99 24.82 -4.83
N PRO A 160 14.25 23.97 -4.10
CA PRO A 160 12.82 23.69 -4.40
C PRO A 160 11.96 24.97 -4.42
N SER A 161 12.31 25.97 -3.61
CA SER A 161 11.65 27.29 -3.61
C SER A 161 11.73 28.07 -4.93
N LYS A 162 12.61 27.66 -5.84
CA LYS A 162 12.70 28.22 -7.20
C LYS A 162 11.78 27.52 -8.20
N VAL A 163 11.09 26.45 -7.81
CA VAL A 163 10.17 25.67 -8.65
C VAL A 163 8.77 25.81 -8.06
N GLN A 164 7.76 26.00 -8.89
CA GLN A 164 6.36 26.04 -8.43
C GLN A 164 5.84 24.62 -8.28
N ILE A 165 6.11 23.99 -7.13
CA ILE A 165 5.68 22.60 -6.85
C ILE A 165 4.21 22.62 -6.42
N LEU A 166 3.36 21.91 -7.15
CA LEU A 166 1.91 21.88 -6.97
C LEU A 166 1.46 20.52 -6.46
N ASN A 167 0.74 20.50 -5.33
CA ASN A 167 0.14 19.27 -4.82
C ASN A 167 -1.11 18.93 -5.64
N MET A 168 -1.02 17.87 -6.44
CA MET A 168 -2.13 17.38 -7.26
C MET A 168 -2.20 15.86 -7.21
N LYS A 169 -3.42 15.30 -7.13
CA LYS A 169 -3.65 13.86 -7.26
C LYS A 169 -3.48 13.40 -8.71
N PRO A 170 -3.13 12.14 -9.00
CA PRO A 170 -2.85 11.68 -10.36
C PRO A 170 -3.93 12.02 -11.40
N PRO A 171 -5.26 11.88 -11.12
CA PRO A 171 -6.28 12.31 -12.06
C PRO A 171 -6.30 13.83 -12.33
N GLU A 172 -5.99 14.63 -11.29
CA GLU A 172 -5.90 16.10 -11.42
C GLU A 172 -4.69 16.49 -12.29
N ILE A 173 -3.57 15.78 -12.14
CA ILE A 173 -2.36 15.94 -12.98
C ILE A 173 -2.72 15.73 -14.44
N VAL A 174 -3.39 14.62 -14.79
CA VAL A 174 -3.80 14.32 -16.17
C VAL A 174 -4.69 15.44 -16.73
N ALA A 175 -5.64 15.92 -15.93
CA ALA A 175 -6.53 16.99 -16.36
C ALA A 175 -5.79 18.33 -16.58
N ALA A 176 -4.93 18.72 -15.62
CA ALA A 176 -4.11 19.96 -15.73
C ALA A 176 -3.10 19.88 -16.87
N TRP A 177 -2.50 18.72 -17.10
CA TRP A 177 -1.59 18.45 -18.22
C TRP A 177 -2.27 18.67 -19.57
N SER A 178 -3.46 18.08 -19.73
CA SER A 178 -4.23 18.16 -20.98
C SER A 178 -4.61 19.61 -21.34
N ARG A 179 -4.87 20.45 -20.33
CA ARG A 179 -5.14 21.88 -20.54
C ARG A 179 -3.89 22.76 -20.71
N GLY A 180 -2.70 22.21 -20.40
CA GLY A 180 -1.46 22.96 -20.41
C GLY A 180 -1.25 23.85 -19.18
N ASP A 181 -1.95 23.60 -18.07
CA ASP A 181 -1.88 24.37 -16.83
C ASP A 181 -0.59 24.12 -16.04
N ILE A 182 0.10 23.02 -16.32
CA ILE A 182 1.37 22.60 -15.69
C ILE A 182 2.44 22.33 -16.75
N ASP A 183 3.70 22.54 -16.39
CA ASP A 183 4.85 22.42 -17.29
C ASP A 183 5.53 21.05 -17.20
N ALA A 184 5.49 20.44 -16.02
CA ALA A 184 6.03 19.11 -15.75
C ALA A 184 5.20 18.40 -14.66
N ALA A 185 5.34 17.09 -14.58
CA ALA A 185 4.75 16.31 -13.50
C ALA A 185 5.61 15.10 -13.12
N TYR A 186 5.62 14.73 -11.84
CA TYR A 186 6.22 13.51 -11.35
C TYR A 186 5.11 12.57 -10.84
N VAL A 187 4.92 11.46 -11.52
CA VAL A 187 3.77 10.58 -11.29
C VAL A 187 4.04 9.16 -11.80
N TRP A 188 3.16 8.23 -11.52
CA TRP A 188 3.17 6.81 -11.88
C TRP A 188 2.02 6.42 -12.82
N PRO A 189 2.06 5.21 -13.45
CA PRO A 189 0.96 4.71 -14.29
C PRO A 189 -0.37 4.55 -13.51
N PRO A 190 -1.52 4.76 -14.17
CA PRO A 190 -1.69 5.05 -15.59
C PRO A 190 -1.52 6.54 -15.97
N ALA A 191 -1.44 7.44 -14.99
CA ALA A 191 -1.27 8.88 -15.26
C ALA A 191 0.04 9.15 -16.00
N LEU A 192 1.16 8.54 -15.60
CA LEU A 192 2.44 8.63 -16.29
C LEU A 192 2.33 8.24 -17.75
N THR A 193 1.71 7.11 -18.06
CA THR A 193 1.55 6.63 -19.43
C THR A 193 0.78 7.63 -20.29
N THR A 194 -0.23 8.27 -19.70
CA THR A 194 -1.01 9.30 -20.38
C THR A 194 -0.18 10.53 -20.72
N ILE A 195 0.60 11.06 -19.76
CA ILE A 195 1.38 12.29 -19.98
C ILE A 195 2.62 12.06 -20.87
N LEU A 196 3.17 10.86 -20.89
CA LEU A 196 4.29 10.49 -21.75
C LEU A 196 3.92 10.58 -23.26
N LYS A 197 2.64 10.46 -23.62
CA LYS A 197 2.19 10.63 -25.03
C LYS A 197 2.49 12.02 -25.58
N THR A 198 2.62 13.02 -24.70
CA THR A 198 2.88 14.43 -25.05
C THR A 198 3.97 15.07 -24.21
N GLY A 199 4.82 14.27 -23.59
CA GLY A 199 5.91 14.70 -22.72
C GLY A 199 7.20 13.91 -22.95
N LYS A 200 8.25 14.39 -22.30
CA LYS A 200 9.59 13.77 -22.32
C LYS A 200 10.08 13.57 -20.89
N THR A 201 10.55 12.36 -20.58
CA THR A 201 11.20 12.05 -19.29
C THR A 201 12.44 12.89 -19.08
N ILE A 202 12.55 13.48 -17.88
CA ILE A 202 13.74 14.19 -17.40
C ILE A 202 14.59 13.28 -16.51
N ILE A 203 13.96 12.57 -15.59
CA ILE A 203 14.60 11.61 -14.67
C ILE A 203 13.58 10.56 -14.20
N THR A 204 14.06 9.37 -13.91
CA THR A 204 13.27 8.27 -13.33
C THR A 204 13.56 8.12 -11.83
N SER A 205 12.65 7.46 -11.10
CA SER A 205 12.88 7.11 -9.69
C SER A 205 14.04 6.11 -9.51
N GLU A 206 14.37 5.31 -10.52
CA GLU A 206 15.56 4.45 -10.52
C GLU A 206 16.84 5.29 -10.43
N GLU A 207 16.98 6.28 -11.33
CA GLU A 207 18.15 7.17 -11.36
C GLU A 207 18.29 8.03 -10.10
N VAL A 208 17.18 8.44 -9.50
CA VAL A 208 17.19 9.14 -8.21
C VAL A 208 17.56 8.20 -7.08
N GLY A 209 16.99 6.99 -7.06
CA GLY A 209 17.25 5.97 -6.05
C GLY A 209 18.71 5.50 -6.01
N GLU A 210 19.42 5.51 -7.14
CA GLU A 210 20.87 5.25 -7.20
C GLU A 210 21.71 6.32 -6.48
N LYS A 211 21.17 7.52 -6.33
CA LYS A 211 21.83 8.66 -5.64
C LYS A 211 21.33 8.89 -4.20
N SER A 212 20.29 8.15 -3.80
CA SER A 212 19.69 8.22 -2.48
C SER A 212 19.28 6.82 -2.01
N VAL A 213 17.98 6.57 -1.87
CA VAL A 213 17.41 5.29 -1.53
C VAL A 213 16.29 4.94 -2.52
N PRO A 214 16.21 3.70 -3.01
CA PRO A 214 15.11 3.27 -3.85
C PRO A 214 13.79 3.31 -3.06
N THR A 215 12.72 3.68 -3.74
CA THR A 215 11.36 3.69 -3.20
C THR A 215 10.61 2.42 -3.62
N PHE A 216 9.59 2.08 -2.86
CA PHE A 216 8.76 0.90 -3.10
C PHE A 216 7.31 1.17 -2.70
N ASP A 217 6.39 0.40 -3.26
CA ASP A 217 5.05 0.25 -2.73
C ASP A 217 4.98 -0.96 -1.79
N GLY A 218 4.21 -0.84 -0.71
CA GLY A 218 4.09 -1.90 0.28
C GLY A 218 2.69 -2.04 0.83
N ILE A 219 2.40 -3.26 1.31
CA ILE A 219 1.16 -3.53 2.04
C ILE A 219 1.45 -3.45 3.53
N ILE A 220 0.69 -2.61 4.21
CA ILE A 220 0.70 -2.47 5.66
C ILE A 220 -0.58 -3.04 6.28
N ALA A 221 -0.47 -3.51 7.51
CA ALA A 221 -1.61 -3.96 8.30
C ALA A 221 -1.59 -3.29 9.68
N ASP A 222 -2.76 -2.98 10.23
CA ASP A 222 -2.88 -2.64 11.65
C ASP A 222 -2.38 -3.82 12.50
N LYS A 223 -1.41 -3.58 13.39
CA LYS A 223 -0.75 -4.65 14.16
C LYS A 223 -1.70 -5.44 15.04
N LYS A 224 -2.66 -4.75 15.65
CA LYS A 224 -3.64 -5.40 16.53
C LYS A 224 -4.58 -6.28 15.72
N TRP A 225 -5.04 -5.77 14.58
CA TRP A 225 -5.90 -6.53 13.67
C TRP A 225 -5.15 -7.74 13.11
N ALA A 226 -3.94 -7.57 12.61
CA ALA A 226 -3.09 -8.63 12.06
C ALA A 226 -2.81 -9.74 13.09
N ALA A 227 -2.52 -9.38 14.34
CA ALA A 227 -2.33 -10.33 15.43
C ALA A 227 -3.60 -11.14 15.74
N ALA A 228 -4.78 -10.51 15.67
CA ALA A 228 -6.06 -11.17 15.91
C ALA A 228 -6.53 -12.05 14.72
N HIS A 229 -6.00 -11.81 13.52
CA HIS A 229 -6.39 -12.49 12.28
C HIS A 229 -5.20 -13.16 11.57
N ASN A 230 -4.33 -13.79 12.35
CA ASN A 230 -3.09 -14.39 11.83
C ASN A 230 -3.33 -15.41 10.70
N ASP A 231 -4.40 -16.19 10.77
CA ASP A 231 -4.76 -17.15 9.70
C ASP A 231 -5.09 -16.44 8.38
N PHE A 232 -5.82 -15.31 8.47
CA PHE A 232 -6.06 -14.46 7.31
C PHE A 232 -4.76 -13.94 6.73
N MET A 233 -3.88 -13.39 7.56
CA MET A 233 -2.60 -12.82 7.13
C MET A 233 -1.72 -13.85 6.40
N ILE A 234 -1.65 -15.08 6.94
CA ILE A 234 -0.90 -16.17 6.31
C ILE A 234 -1.52 -16.55 4.96
N ALA A 235 -2.85 -16.76 4.91
CA ALA A 235 -3.53 -17.13 3.68
C ALA A 235 -3.40 -16.03 2.61
N PHE A 236 -3.57 -14.77 3.00
CA PHE A 236 -3.41 -13.60 2.13
C PHE A 236 -2.00 -13.51 1.56
N THR A 237 -0.97 -13.67 2.40
CA THR A 237 0.42 -13.59 1.95
C THR A 237 0.82 -14.78 1.06
N LYS A 238 0.24 -15.97 1.26
CA LYS A 238 0.44 -17.10 0.33
C LYS A 238 -0.12 -16.81 -1.07
N VAL A 239 -1.23 -16.07 -1.18
CA VAL A 239 -1.73 -15.61 -2.49
C VAL A 239 -0.75 -14.64 -3.13
N LEU A 240 -0.22 -13.67 -2.36
CA LEU A 240 0.82 -12.76 -2.85
C LEU A 240 2.04 -13.53 -3.35
N ALA A 241 2.60 -14.41 -2.52
CA ALA A 241 3.78 -15.21 -2.86
C ALA A 241 3.58 -16.00 -4.16
N LYS A 242 2.41 -16.65 -4.31
CA LYS A 242 2.07 -17.37 -5.53
C LYS A 242 1.96 -16.45 -6.74
N ALA A 243 1.21 -15.36 -6.65
CA ALA A 243 1.00 -14.42 -7.76
C ALA A 243 2.33 -13.82 -8.25
N TYR A 244 3.24 -13.50 -7.32
CA TYR A 244 4.56 -12.95 -7.62
C TYR A 244 5.49 -13.99 -8.24
N ALA A 245 5.48 -15.23 -7.74
CA ALA A 245 6.22 -16.34 -8.33
C ALA A 245 5.73 -16.65 -9.75
N ASP A 246 4.41 -16.71 -9.94
CA ASP A 246 3.79 -16.95 -11.25
C ASP A 246 4.15 -15.86 -12.27
N TYR A 247 4.08 -14.59 -11.87
CA TYR A 247 4.50 -13.46 -12.70
C TYR A 247 5.98 -13.56 -13.06
N ASN A 248 6.86 -13.72 -12.06
CA ASN A 248 8.30 -13.76 -12.25
C ASN A 248 8.74 -14.92 -13.18
N ALA A 249 8.09 -16.08 -13.07
CA ALA A 249 8.32 -17.22 -13.95
C ALA A 249 7.76 -17.02 -15.38
N ASN A 250 6.77 -16.17 -15.57
CA ASN A 250 6.01 -16.05 -16.82
C ASN A 250 5.94 -14.62 -17.37
N LYS A 251 6.87 -13.72 -17.03
CA LYS A 251 6.86 -12.29 -17.44
C LYS A 251 6.56 -12.08 -18.93
N ALA A 252 7.13 -12.92 -19.80
CA ALA A 252 6.92 -12.81 -21.24
C ALA A 252 5.47 -13.10 -21.70
N LYS A 253 4.67 -13.78 -20.87
CA LYS A 253 3.25 -14.08 -21.15
C LYS A 253 2.30 -12.97 -20.70
N TRP A 254 2.76 -12.03 -19.86
CA TRP A 254 1.97 -10.90 -19.39
C TRP A 254 1.96 -9.79 -20.45
N THR A 255 1.11 -9.98 -21.45
CA THR A 255 0.96 -9.10 -22.61
C THR A 255 -0.41 -8.41 -22.57
N ALA A 256 -0.63 -7.44 -23.44
CA ALA A 256 -1.91 -6.74 -23.59
C ALA A 256 -3.11 -7.69 -23.84
N THR A 257 -2.86 -8.91 -24.33
CA THR A 257 -3.91 -9.89 -24.66
C THR A 257 -4.12 -10.92 -23.57
N SER A 258 -3.23 -11.01 -22.57
CA SER A 258 -3.35 -11.98 -21.47
C SER A 258 -4.54 -11.69 -20.56
N PRO A 259 -5.20 -12.71 -19.98
CA PRO A 259 -6.32 -12.52 -19.08
C PRO A 259 -5.98 -11.68 -17.87
N GLU A 260 -4.79 -11.89 -17.28
CA GLU A 260 -4.30 -11.20 -16.09
C GLU A 260 -4.17 -9.71 -16.32
N VAL A 261 -3.53 -9.30 -17.42
CA VAL A 261 -3.34 -7.89 -17.78
C VAL A 261 -4.69 -7.23 -18.10
N LYS A 262 -5.59 -7.90 -18.81
CA LYS A 262 -6.93 -7.35 -19.08
C LYS A 262 -7.75 -7.17 -17.80
N ALA A 263 -7.70 -8.13 -16.89
CA ALA A 263 -8.42 -8.06 -15.62
C ALA A 263 -7.85 -6.95 -14.73
N MET A 264 -6.53 -6.85 -14.64
CA MET A 264 -5.82 -5.78 -13.96
C MET A 264 -6.17 -4.41 -14.53
N ALA A 265 -6.05 -4.21 -15.85
CA ALA A 265 -6.34 -2.95 -16.53
C ALA A 265 -7.79 -2.47 -16.25
N LYS A 266 -8.75 -3.37 -16.27
CA LYS A 266 -10.13 -3.06 -15.90
C LYS A 266 -10.26 -2.58 -14.45
N LEU A 267 -9.51 -3.19 -13.51
CA LEU A 267 -9.53 -2.81 -12.10
C LEU A 267 -8.89 -1.44 -11.86
N VAL A 268 -7.74 -1.18 -12.50
CA VAL A 268 -6.96 0.05 -12.28
C VAL A 268 -7.38 1.22 -13.18
N GLY A 269 -8.22 0.98 -14.18
CA GLY A 269 -8.70 1.99 -15.13
C GLY A 269 -7.65 2.36 -16.19
N GLY A 270 -6.72 1.43 -16.50
CA GLY A 270 -5.69 1.57 -17.53
C GLY A 270 -6.08 0.92 -18.85
N GLU A 271 -5.21 1.07 -19.85
CA GLU A 271 -5.31 0.35 -21.12
C GLU A 271 -4.39 -0.88 -21.08
N PRO A 272 -4.84 -2.08 -21.50
CA PRO A 272 -4.05 -3.31 -21.38
C PRO A 272 -2.66 -3.24 -22.03
N ALA A 273 -2.50 -2.50 -23.12
CA ALA A 273 -1.20 -2.32 -23.79
C ALA A 273 -0.26 -1.46 -22.94
N ASP A 274 -0.75 -0.33 -22.44
CA ASP A 274 -0.01 0.60 -21.60
C ASP A 274 0.38 -0.05 -20.27
N ASP A 275 -0.52 -0.84 -19.67
CA ASP A 275 -0.27 -1.55 -18.41
C ASP A 275 0.72 -2.71 -18.57
N ALA A 276 0.68 -3.44 -19.69
CA ALA A 276 1.67 -4.48 -20.01
C ALA A 276 3.10 -3.91 -20.14
N ASP A 277 3.23 -2.68 -20.64
CA ASP A 277 4.51 -1.99 -20.71
C ASP A 277 4.92 -1.41 -19.35
N ALA A 278 3.98 -0.89 -18.58
CA ALA A 278 4.22 -0.39 -17.22
C ALA A 278 4.73 -1.49 -16.27
N LEU A 279 4.23 -2.73 -16.37
CA LEU A 279 4.72 -3.88 -15.61
C LEU A 279 6.23 -4.11 -15.73
N LYS A 280 6.83 -3.76 -16.88
CA LYS A 280 8.26 -3.94 -17.15
C LYS A 280 9.14 -2.88 -16.50
N LEU A 281 8.55 -1.80 -15.99
CA LEU A 281 9.24 -0.69 -15.35
C LEU A 281 9.49 -0.92 -13.86
N LEU A 282 8.87 -1.96 -13.29
CA LEU A 282 8.91 -2.34 -11.89
C LEU A 282 9.66 -3.67 -11.72
N SER A 283 10.19 -3.91 -10.52
CA SER A 283 10.63 -5.25 -10.12
C SER A 283 9.82 -5.74 -8.94
N TYR A 284 9.51 -7.04 -8.93
CA TYR A 284 8.58 -7.66 -8.01
C TYR A 284 9.30 -8.70 -7.16
N PRO A 285 9.69 -8.38 -5.91
CA PRO A 285 10.41 -9.29 -5.04
C PRO A 285 9.60 -10.55 -4.74
N ASP A 286 10.20 -11.72 -4.86
CA ASP A 286 9.58 -12.97 -4.46
C ASP A 286 9.58 -13.17 -2.93
N ALA A 287 8.96 -14.25 -2.42
CA ALA A 287 8.84 -14.48 -0.99
C ALA A 287 10.20 -14.58 -0.29
N LYS A 288 11.19 -15.19 -0.94
CA LYS A 288 12.56 -15.33 -0.42
C LYS A 288 13.28 -13.98 -0.33
N GLU A 289 13.15 -13.15 -1.36
CA GLU A 289 13.68 -11.78 -1.36
C GLU A 289 12.99 -10.93 -0.29
N GLN A 290 11.64 -11.07 -0.14
CA GLN A 290 10.88 -10.42 0.93
C GLN A 290 11.43 -10.74 2.31
N ALA A 291 11.70 -12.03 2.58
CA ALA A 291 12.15 -12.50 3.89
C ALA A 291 13.60 -12.11 4.21
N SER A 292 14.37 -11.69 3.22
CA SER A 292 15.79 -11.35 3.34
C SER A 292 16.01 -9.88 3.77
N PRO A 293 17.26 -9.52 4.17
CA PRO A 293 17.64 -8.12 4.40
C PRO A 293 17.52 -7.21 3.17
N GLU A 294 17.38 -7.80 1.99
CA GLU A 294 17.12 -7.06 0.75
C GLU A 294 15.79 -6.30 0.82
N TRP A 295 14.78 -6.81 1.57
CA TRP A 295 13.52 -6.10 1.75
C TRP A 295 13.08 -5.99 3.21
N LEU A 296 12.55 -7.05 3.85
CA LEU A 296 11.91 -6.96 5.16
C LEU A 296 12.74 -7.55 6.30
N GLY A 297 13.77 -8.36 5.98
CA GLY A 297 14.50 -9.15 6.97
C GLY A 297 15.49 -8.33 7.77
N GLY A 298 15.23 -8.18 9.08
CA GLY A 298 16.18 -7.59 10.04
C GLY A 298 16.10 -6.06 10.17
N LYS A 299 16.77 -5.57 11.20
CA LYS A 299 16.70 -4.15 11.61
C LYS A 299 17.33 -3.16 10.63
N SER A 300 18.20 -3.62 9.75
CA SER A 300 18.90 -2.80 8.75
C SER A 300 18.48 -3.15 7.33
N SER A 301 17.30 -3.74 7.17
CA SER A 301 16.75 -4.10 5.87
C SER A 301 16.57 -2.88 4.96
N LYS A 302 16.47 -3.12 3.65
CA LYS A 302 16.26 -2.04 2.68
C LYS A 302 14.98 -1.25 2.99
N ALA A 303 13.90 -1.93 3.36
CA ALA A 303 12.65 -1.28 3.75
C ALA A 303 12.83 -0.36 4.95
N VAL A 304 13.51 -0.81 6.01
CA VAL A 304 13.77 0.01 7.20
C VAL A 304 14.57 1.27 6.85
N ARG A 305 15.61 1.13 6.01
CA ARG A 305 16.40 2.30 5.56
C ARG A 305 15.55 3.27 4.75
N ALA A 306 14.74 2.75 3.82
CA ALA A 306 13.87 3.60 3.00
C ALA A 306 12.83 4.37 3.85
N LEU A 307 12.25 3.73 4.87
CA LEU A 307 11.35 4.41 5.81
C LEU A 307 12.08 5.49 6.61
N THR A 308 13.31 5.22 7.08
CA THR A 308 14.11 6.18 7.84
C THR A 308 14.44 7.41 7.00
N GLU A 309 14.98 7.24 5.79
CA GLU A 309 15.33 8.36 4.90
C GLU A 309 14.09 9.13 4.43
N SER A 310 12.98 8.44 4.19
CA SER A 310 11.69 9.09 3.90
C SER A 310 11.21 9.95 5.08
N ALA A 311 11.39 9.49 6.32
CA ALA A 311 11.00 10.25 7.50
C ALA A 311 11.90 11.49 7.72
N ASP A 312 13.20 11.37 7.52
CA ASP A 312 14.14 12.51 7.56
C ASP A 312 13.72 13.58 6.55
N PHE A 313 13.41 13.14 5.33
CA PHE A 313 12.89 14.00 4.28
C PHE A 313 11.57 14.68 4.69
N LEU A 314 10.55 13.90 5.09
CA LEU A 314 9.25 14.42 5.48
C LEU A 314 9.35 15.42 6.63
N LYS A 315 10.27 15.21 7.57
CA LYS A 315 10.53 16.15 8.66
C LYS A 315 11.14 17.46 8.14
N SER A 316 12.09 17.39 7.21
CA SER A 316 12.68 18.57 6.57
C SER A 316 11.65 19.41 5.81
N GLN A 317 10.62 18.75 5.27
CA GLN A 317 9.50 19.37 4.53
C GLN A 317 8.32 19.74 5.45
N HIS A 318 8.44 19.62 6.78
CA HIS A 318 7.38 19.90 7.75
C HIS A 318 6.09 19.07 7.54
N GLN A 319 6.21 17.91 6.90
CA GLN A 319 5.06 17.00 6.64
C GLN A 319 4.78 16.05 7.82
N ILE A 320 5.77 15.87 8.72
CA ILE A 320 5.63 15.14 9.98
C ILE A 320 6.22 15.93 11.14
N ASN A 321 5.68 15.69 12.34
CA ASN A 321 6.11 16.41 13.54
C ASN A 321 7.34 15.79 14.21
N LYS A 322 7.56 14.48 14.06
CA LYS A 322 8.67 13.76 14.69
C LYS A 322 9.20 12.65 13.79
N ILE A 323 10.47 12.35 13.93
CA ILE A 323 11.12 11.14 13.40
C ILE A 323 11.12 10.11 14.53
N LEU A 324 10.84 8.85 14.21
CA LEU A 324 10.94 7.76 15.18
C LEU A 324 12.40 7.33 15.34
N PRO A 325 12.83 6.91 16.55
CA PRO A 325 14.19 6.46 16.76
C PRO A 325 14.53 5.16 16.03
N ASP A 326 13.52 4.36 15.70
CA ASP A 326 13.67 3.08 15.00
C ASP A 326 12.39 2.74 14.24
N TYR A 327 12.52 2.51 12.92
CA TYR A 327 11.42 2.06 12.05
C TYR A 327 11.36 0.55 11.91
N SER A 328 12.32 -0.22 12.45
CA SER A 328 12.35 -1.68 12.32
C SER A 328 11.17 -2.37 12.99
N SER A 329 10.59 -1.75 14.03
CA SER A 329 9.38 -2.25 14.69
C SER A 329 8.10 -2.16 13.85
N TYR A 330 8.17 -1.46 12.72
CA TYR A 330 7.07 -1.31 11.75
C TYR A 330 7.28 -2.14 10.48
N VAL A 331 8.27 -3.03 10.47
CA VAL A 331 8.60 -3.90 9.34
C VAL A 331 8.67 -5.34 9.84
N THR A 332 7.98 -6.27 9.17
CA THR A 332 8.00 -7.69 9.55
C THR A 332 8.17 -8.59 8.33
N ALA A 333 9.09 -9.55 8.43
CA ALA A 333 9.27 -10.61 7.43
C ALA A 333 8.46 -11.88 7.78
N LYS A 334 7.76 -11.91 8.92
CA LYS A 334 7.10 -13.11 9.46
C LYS A 334 6.21 -13.79 8.43
N TYR A 335 5.33 -13.03 7.78
CA TYR A 335 4.34 -13.60 6.87
C TYR A 335 4.96 -14.08 5.55
N ALA A 336 6.01 -13.41 5.07
CA ALA A 336 6.77 -13.87 3.91
C ALA A 336 7.48 -15.19 4.21
N GLN A 337 8.10 -15.34 5.40
CA GLN A 337 8.71 -16.58 5.87
C GLN A 337 7.70 -17.72 6.02
N ASP A 338 6.48 -17.42 6.47
CA ASP A 338 5.40 -18.42 6.60
C ASP A 338 4.81 -18.82 5.22
N ALA A 339 4.90 -17.94 4.24
CA ALA A 339 4.45 -18.24 2.87
C ALA A 339 5.41 -19.15 2.09
N GLU A 340 6.68 -19.26 2.51
CA GLU A 340 7.67 -20.17 1.93
C GLU A 340 7.53 -21.63 2.43
N LYS A 341 6.79 -21.86 3.52
CA LYS A 341 6.50 -23.19 4.09
C LYS A 341 5.30 -23.85 3.42
#